data_4aec35f2d23a799e2414ae8dcfa06c27
#
_entry.id   4aec35f2d23a799e2414ae8dcfa06c27
#
_cell.length_a   1.000
_cell.length_b   1.000
_cell.length_c   1.000
_cell.angle_alpha   90.00
_cell.angle_beta   90.00
_cell.angle_gamma   90.00
#
_symmetry.space_group_name_H-M   'P 1'
#
loop_
_entity.id
_entity.type
_entity.pdbx_description
1 polymer ?
#
loop_
_entity_poly.entity_id
_entity_poly.type
_entity_poly.pdbx_seq_one_letter_code
_entity_poly.pdbx_strand_id
1 'polypeptide(L)'
;MAKFSTIPAGSFLMGDNQGRANERPAHLVWIDSFDIAIYPVTRSEYTKFLHETGHELPHEWNLPSLSAPDLPAVGVSWHDAVTYCHWLEKLGQPSRLPTEAEWERAARGGKEHQQYPWGDTIPDWIPNHGRGPLDSPWSVHTGEPNDFGIYGISTNIHEWCADWLSPHDYATSQKHNPTGPKDGTRRASRGGAWRHALTISRLSARSGIDPSFRYNDYGFRIVRGD
;
A
#
# COMPACT_ATOMS: atom_id res chain seq x y z
N MET A 1 5.64 17.97 -2.23
CA MET A 1 5.55 17.37 -0.87
C MET A 1 4.30 16.54 -0.80
N ALA A 2 4.40 15.33 -0.23
CA ALA A 2 3.25 14.46 -0.05
C ALA A 2 2.15 15.15 0.79
N LYS A 3 0.91 14.95 0.39
CA LYS A 3 -0.27 15.36 1.17
C LYS A 3 -0.69 14.19 2.05
N PHE A 4 -1.12 14.47 3.27
CA PHE A 4 -1.50 13.46 4.24
C PHE A 4 -2.96 13.61 4.65
N SER A 5 -3.57 12.49 5.01
CA SER A 5 -4.86 12.42 5.67
C SER A 5 -4.68 11.82 7.05
N THR A 6 -5.30 12.40 8.05
CA THR A 6 -5.31 11.87 9.42
C THR A 6 -6.37 10.78 9.54
N ILE A 7 -5.93 9.57 9.83
CA ILE A 7 -6.80 8.44 10.14
C ILE A 7 -7.09 8.47 11.65
N PRO A 8 -8.36 8.58 12.05
CA PRO A 8 -8.70 8.66 13.47
C PRO A 8 -8.43 7.34 14.19
N ALA A 9 -8.02 7.43 15.45
CA ALA A 9 -7.89 6.27 16.32
C ALA A 9 -9.20 5.49 16.42
N GLY A 10 -9.11 4.18 16.53
CA GLY A 10 -10.30 3.34 16.71
C GLY A 10 -10.09 1.88 16.35
N SER A 11 -11.08 1.08 16.70
CA SER A 11 -11.11 -0.34 16.35
C SER A 11 -11.66 -0.55 14.94
N PHE A 12 -11.23 -1.63 14.29
CA PHE A 12 -11.81 -2.14 13.05
C PHE A 12 -11.64 -3.66 12.96
N LEU A 13 -12.44 -4.31 12.15
CA LEU A 13 -12.32 -5.74 11.88
C LEU A 13 -11.30 -5.95 10.77
N MET A 14 -10.09 -6.41 11.14
CA MET A 14 -9.01 -6.73 10.22
C MET A 14 -9.17 -8.15 9.67
N GLY A 15 -8.97 -8.32 8.36
CA GLY A 15 -9.12 -9.61 7.69
C GLY A 15 -10.54 -9.90 7.22
N ASP A 16 -10.77 -11.15 6.80
CA ASP A 16 -12.05 -11.61 6.25
C ASP A 16 -12.20 -13.13 6.43
N ASN A 17 -13.23 -13.58 7.16
CA ASN A 17 -13.52 -15.00 7.36
C ASN A 17 -13.98 -15.73 6.08
N GLN A 18 -14.41 -15.00 5.07
CA GLN A 18 -14.74 -15.53 3.73
C GLN A 18 -13.54 -15.43 2.76
N GLY A 19 -12.46 -14.77 3.18
CA GLY A 19 -11.24 -14.59 2.41
C GLY A 19 -10.35 -15.83 2.36
N ARG A 20 -9.13 -15.66 1.87
CA ARG A 20 -8.10 -16.72 1.82
C ARG A 20 -7.66 -17.14 3.22
N ALA A 21 -6.97 -18.27 3.31
CA ALA A 21 -6.50 -18.80 4.61
C ALA A 21 -5.63 -17.80 5.40
N ASN A 22 -4.79 -17.02 4.71
CA ASN A 22 -3.93 -16.01 5.32
C ASN A 22 -4.65 -14.69 5.69
N GLU A 23 -5.93 -14.57 5.36
CA GLU A 23 -6.80 -13.44 5.73
C GLU A 23 -7.62 -13.76 6.98
N ARG A 24 -7.51 -14.98 7.53
CA ARG A 24 -8.30 -15.52 8.65
C ARG A 24 -7.47 -15.78 9.88
N PRO A 25 -8.11 -15.73 11.09
CA PRO A 25 -9.48 -15.26 11.33
C PRO A 25 -9.58 -13.74 11.20
N ALA A 26 -10.76 -13.24 10.79
CA ALA A 26 -11.05 -11.82 10.98
C ALA A 26 -11.08 -11.52 12.49
N HIS A 27 -10.41 -10.45 12.90
CA HIS A 27 -10.20 -10.14 14.32
C HIS A 27 -10.22 -8.64 14.56
N LEU A 28 -10.66 -8.25 15.76
CA LEU A 28 -10.74 -6.85 16.15
C LEU A 28 -9.36 -6.31 16.51
N VAL A 29 -8.98 -5.20 15.87
CA VAL A 29 -7.71 -4.50 16.06
C VAL A 29 -7.99 -3.04 16.39
N TRP A 30 -7.26 -2.48 17.37
CA TRP A 30 -7.20 -1.06 17.64
C TRP A 30 -5.96 -0.45 17.00
N ILE A 31 -6.13 0.67 16.30
CA ILE A 31 -5.03 1.49 15.76
C ILE A 31 -5.15 2.89 16.33
N ASP A 32 -4.04 3.44 16.82
CA ASP A 32 -3.94 4.83 17.23
C ASP A 32 -4.05 5.75 16.01
N SER A 33 -4.30 7.04 16.23
CA SER A 33 -4.37 8.00 15.14
C SER A 33 -3.01 8.16 14.45
N PHE A 34 -3.01 8.19 13.12
CA PHE A 34 -1.81 8.37 12.30
C PHE A 34 -2.10 9.15 11.03
N ASP A 35 -1.06 9.76 10.45
CA ASP A 35 -1.16 10.48 9.18
C ASP A 35 -0.59 9.63 8.05
N ILE A 36 -1.41 9.28 7.05
CA ILE A 36 -1.00 8.50 5.87
C ILE A 36 -1.04 9.36 4.61
N ALA A 37 -0.09 9.16 3.70
CA ALA A 37 -0.10 9.85 2.42
C ALA A 37 -1.37 9.55 1.62
N ILE A 38 -2.02 10.59 1.10
CA ILE A 38 -3.25 10.50 0.30
C ILE A 38 -3.01 9.66 -0.96
N TYR A 39 -1.84 9.77 -1.56
CA TYR A 39 -1.40 9.04 -2.75
C TYR A 39 -0.22 8.12 -2.43
N PRO A 40 0.00 7.06 -3.21
CA PRO A 40 1.30 6.39 -3.23
C PRO A 40 2.39 7.38 -3.64
N VAL A 41 3.64 7.10 -3.28
CA VAL A 41 4.79 7.90 -3.73
C VAL A 41 4.81 7.91 -5.25
N THR A 42 4.83 9.12 -5.82
CA THR A 42 4.80 9.32 -7.26
C THR A 42 6.18 9.16 -7.89
N ARG A 43 6.20 8.88 -9.19
CA ARG A 43 7.44 8.89 -9.97
C ARG A 43 8.19 10.22 -9.85
N SER A 44 7.48 11.34 -9.88
CA SER A 44 8.09 12.67 -9.72
C SER A 44 8.79 12.82 -8.37
N GLU A 45 8.16 12.40 -7.28
CA GLU A 45 8.76 12.45 -5.93
C GLU A 45 9.96 11.52 -5.82
N TYR A 46 9.84 10.31 -6.37
CA TYR A 46 10.95 9.34 -6.34
C TYR A 46 12.12 9.77 -7.23
N THR A 47 11.85 10.44 -8.36
CA THR A 47 12.91 11.04 -9.23
C THR A 47 13.76 12.05 -8.45
N LYS A 48 13.13 12.88 -7.61
CA LYS A 48 13.85 13.82 -6.76
C LYS A 48 14.80 13.09 -5.79
N PHE A 49 14.31 12.03 -5.13
CA PHE A 49 15.13 11.19 -4.27
C PHE A 49 16.34 10.59 -5.01
N LEU A 50 16.12 10.02 -6.21
CA LEU A 50 17.19 9.47 -7.03
C LEU A 50 18.25 10.51 -7.38
N HIS A 51 17.81 11.71 -7.76
CA HIS A 51 18.71 12.80 -8.13
C HIS A 51 19.55 13.30 -6.94
N GLU A 52 18.94 13.43 -5.75
CA GLU A 52 19.61 13.97 -4.57
C GLU A 52 20.53 12.95 -3.87
N THR A 53 20.27 11.66 -4.04
CA THR A 53 21.00 10.61 -3.31
C THR A 53 21.93 9.78 -4.19
N GLY A 54 21.75 9.79 -5.50
CA GLY A 54 22.43 8.86 -6.40
C GLY A 54 22.01 7.39 -6.20
N HIS A 55 20.84 7.14 -5.59
CA HIS A 55 20.33 5.79 -5.37
C HIS A 55 20.15 5.05 -6.71
N GLU A 56 20.25 3.72 -6.69
CA GLU A 56 20.07 2.87 -7.85
C GLU A 56 18.68 3.04 -8.46
N LEU A 57 18.61 3.08 -9.81
CA LEU A 57 17.33 3.18 -10.51
C LEU A 57 16.46 1.95 -10.25
N PRO A 58 15.16 2.13 -10.04
CA PRO A 58 14.21 1.02 -9.98
C PRO A 58 14.24 0.16 -11.24
N HIS A 59 13.80 -1.10 -11.11
CA HIS A 59 13.66 -2.00 -12.25
C HIS A 59 12.69 -1.41 -13.29
N GLU A 60 13.06 -1.50 -14.56
CA GLU A 60 12.28 -0.96 -15.69
C GLU A 60 11.97 0.55 -15.61
N TRP A 61 12.72 1.32 -14.82
CA TRP A 61 12.48 2.76 -14.62
C TRP A 61 12.39 3.57 -15.92
N ASN A 62 13.12 3.17 -16.94
CA ASN A 62 13.19 3.89 -18.23
C ASN A 62 12.14 3.43 -19.25
N LEU A 63 11.21 2.56 -18.91
CA LEU A 63 10.13 2.18 -19.82
C LEU A 63 9.19 3.38 -20.06
N PRO A 64 8.85 3.69 -21.32
CA PRO A 64 7.95 4.81 -21.65
C PRO A 64 6.59 4.72 -20.93
N SER A 65 6.03 3.51 -20.82
CA SER A 65 4.75 3.27 -20.14
C SER A 65 4.76 3.57 -18.64
N LEU A 66 5.96 3.66 -18.02
CA LEU A 66 6.14 3.97 -16.60
C LEU A 66 6.70 5.38 -16.37
N SER A 67 6.79 6.24 -17.41
CA SER A 67 7.55 7.49 -17.36
C SER A 67 6.77 8.72 -16.91
N ALA A 68 5.45 8.71 -16.91
CA ALA A 68 4.65 9.87 -16.54
C ALA A 68 4.86 10.26 -15.06
N PRO A 69 5.00 11.55 -14.73
CA PRO A 69 5.43 12.02 -13.42
C PRO A 69 4.41 11.75 -12.29
N ASP A 70 3.15 11.59 -12.63
CA ASP A 70 2.02 11.34 -11.74
C ASP A 70 1.64 9.84 -11.62
N LEU A 71 2.40 8.95 -12.24
CA LEU A 71 2.30 7.53 -11.98
C LEU A 71 2.90 7.20 -10.61
N PRO A 72 2.45 6.13 -9.94
CA PRO A 72 3.14 5.64 -8.77
C PRO A 72 4.58 5.20 -9.11
N ALA A 73 5.51 5.43 -8.21
CA ALA A 73 6.86 4.89 -8.30
C ALA A 73 6.80 3.38 -8.11
N VAL A 74 7.16 2.63 -9.14
CA VAL A 74 7.15 1.15 -9.15
C VAL A 74 8.53 0.59 -9.51
N GLY A 75 8.69 -0.72 -9.40
CA GLY A 75 10.00 -1.36 -9.62
C GLY A 75 10.95 -1.17 -8.43
N VAL A 76 10.41 -0.86 -7.28
CA VAL A 76 11.15 -0.59 -6.03
C VAL A 76 11.05 -1.79 -5.09
N SER A 77 12.15 -2.17 -4.47
CA SER A 77 12.19 -3.15 -3.38
C SER A 77 11.68 -2.54 -2.07
N TRP A 78 11.42 -3.38 -1.08
CA TRP A 78 11.12 -2.91 0.29
C TRP A 78 12.27 -2.08 0.86
N HIS A 79 13.51 -2.48 0.60
CA HIS A 79 14.71 -1.75 1.05
C HIS A 79 14.82 -0.37 0.40
N ASP A 80 14.47 -0.24 -0.87
CA ASP A 80 14.43 1.05 -1.57
C ASP A 80 13.38 1.98 -0.95
N ALA A 81 12.19 1.44 -0.62
CA ALA A 81 11.13 2.20 0.02
C ALA A 81 11.54 2.70 1.42
N VAL A 82 12.21 1.86 2.22
CA VAL A 82 12.75 2.27 3.53
C VAL A 82 13.86 3.31 3.36
N THR A 83 14.73 3.16 2.38
CA THR A 83 15.80 4.14 2.09
C THR A 83 15.21 5.50 1.70
N TYR A 84 14.10 5.51 0.94
CA TYR A 84 13.34 6.72 0.64
C TYR A 84 12.80 7.39 1.92
N CYS A 85 12.24 6.62 2.84
CA CYS A 85 11.77 7.14 4.13
C CYS A 85 12.91 7.76 4.95
N HIS A 86 14.06 7.10 5.04
CA HIS A 86 15.24 7.65 5.71
C HIS A 86 15.79 8.94 5.03
N TRP A 87 15.65 9.07 3.71
CA TRP A 87 16.00 10.32 3.04
C TRP A 87 15.04 11.45 3.44
N LEU A 88 13.73 11.18 3.51
CA LEU A 88 12.74 12.16 3.99
C LEU A 88 13.02 12.60 5.44
N GLU A 89 13.38 11.66 6.32
CA GLU A 89 13.75 11.96 7.71
C GLU A 89 14.94 12.93 7.78
N LYS A 90 15.99 12.74 6.96
CA LYS A 90 17.13 13.68 6.86
C LYS A 90 16.71 15.07 6.37
N LEU A 91 15.60 15.18 5.66
CA LEU A 91 14.99 16.45 5.24
C LEU A 91 14.06 17.07 6.31
N GLY A 92 14.01 16.49 7.52
CA GLY A 92 13.12 16.94 8.59
C GLY A 92 11.65 16.53 8.38
N GLN A 93 11.41 15.49 7.58
CA GLN A 93 10.09 14.94 7.30
C GLN A 93 10.06 13.45 7.72
N PRO A 94 10.08 13.14 9.03
CA PRO A 94 10.09 11.75 9.50
C PRO A 94 8.92 10.98 8.90
N SER A 95 9.25 9.85 8.29
CA SER A 95 8.29 9.03 7.56
C SER A 95 8.70 7.56 7.59
N ARG A 96 7.72 6.69 7.51
CA ARG A 96 7.90 5.24 7.46
C ARG A 96 6.89 4.58 6.55
N LEU A 97 7.05 3.30 6.28
CA LEU A 97 6.02 2.49 5.67
C LEU A 97 4.86 2.29 6.67
N PRO A 98 3.60 2.18 6.19
CA PRO A 98 2.49 1.77 7.04
C PRO A 98 2.69 0.35 7.54
N THR A 99 2.20 0.04 8.73
CA THR A 99 1.96 -1.36 9.09
C THR A 99 0.83 -1.93 8.22
N GLU A 100 0.74 -3.25 8.15
CA GLU A 100 -0.33 -3.91 7.39
C GLU A 100 -1.72 -3.56 7.95
N ALA A 101 -1.83 -3.40 9.26
CA ALA A 101 -3.06 -3.00 9.94
C ALA A 101 -3.41 -1.51 9.70
N GLU A 102 -2.43 -0.61 9.71
CA GLU A 102 -2.64 0.80 9.35
C GLU A 102 -3.12 0.92 7.89
N TRP A 103 -2.48 0.17 6.98
CA TRP A 103 -2.88 0.15 5.58
C TRP A 103 -4.34 -0.30 5.42
N GLU A 104 -4.73 -1.43 6.04
CA GLU A 104 -6.10 -1.95 5.91
C GLU A 104 -7.13 -1.01 6.54
N ARG A 105 -6.83 -0.41 7.72
CA ARG A 105 -7.71 0.59 8.32
C ARG A 105 -7.90 1.81 7.43
N ALA A 106 -6.82 2.35 6.86
CA ALA A 106 -6.90 3.48 5.94
C ALA A 106 -7.69 3.12 4.67
N ALA A 107 -7.47 1.93 4.13
CA ALA A 107 -8.14 1.45 2.94
C ALA A 107 -9.65 1.23 3.13
N ARG A 108 -10.08 0.81 4.32
CA ARG A 108 -11.49 0.64 4.64
C ARG A 108 -12.28 1.94 4.71
N GLY A 109 -11.63 3.09 4.89
CA GLY A 109 -12.32 4.37 4.97
C GLY A 109 -13.33 4.47 6.12
N GLY A 110 -13.13 3.71 7.21
CA GLY A 110 -14.08 3.65 8.34
C GLY A 110 -15.31 2.75 8.12
N LYS A 111 -15.36 2.02 7.01
CA LYS A 111 -16.49 1.12 6.68
C LYS A 111 -16.11 -0.34 6.96
N GLU A 112 -17.07 -1.07 7.51
CA GLU A 112 -16.98 -2.50 7.75
C GLU A 112 -17.65 -3.29 6.60
N HIS A 113 -17.28 -4.56 6.46
CA HIS A 113 -17.92 -5.52 5.56
C HIS A 113 -17.90 -5.16 4.05
N GLN A 114 -16.99 -4.30 3.60
CA GLN A 114 -16.78 -4.01 2.18
C GLN A 114 -15.62 -4.82 1.63
N GLN A 115 -15.72 -5.22 0.36
CA GLN A 115 -14.62 -5.88 -0.35
C GLN A 115 -13.56 -4.90 -0.85
N TYR A 116 -14.00 -3.70 -1.31
CA TYR A 116 -13.14 -2.68 -1.91
C TYR A 116 -13.36 -1.31 -1.27
N PRO A 117 -12.42 -0.34 -1.42
CA PRO A 117 -12.54 1.00 -0.84
C PRO A 117 -13.80 1.76 -1.27
N TRP A 118 -14.34 1.44 -2.44
CA TRP A 118 -15.57 2.04 -3.01
C TRP A 118 -16.83 1.21 -2.76
N GLY A 119 -16.76 0.07 -2.08
CA GLY A 119 -17.87 -0.87 -1.90
C GLY A 119 -17.78 -2.07 -2.84
N ASP A 120 -18.92 -2.69 -3.14
CA ASP A 120 -18.96 -3.96 -3.89
C ASP A 120 -19.28 -3.77 -5.39
N THR A 121 -19.73 -2.59 -5.79
CA THR A 121 -20.00 -2.26 -7.19
C THR A 121 -18.77 -1.63 -7.83
N ILE A 122 -18.29 -2.19 -8.95
CA ILE A 122 -17.10 -1.68 -9.64
C ILE A 122 -17.44 -0.33 -10.28
N PRO A 123 -16.76 0.78 -9.91
CA PRO A 123 -17.00 2.08 -10.50
C PRO A 123 -16.48 2.17 -11.94
N ASP A 124 -17.07 3.06 -12.75
CA ASP A 124 -16.70 3.25 -14.15
C ASP A 124 -15.25 3.75 -14.34
N TRP A 125 -14.68 4.42 -13.33
CA TRP A 125 -13.30 4.91 -13.40
C TRP A 125 -12.24 3.81 -13.22
N ILE A 126 -12.61 2.61 -12.78
CA ILE A 126 -11.67 1.48 -12.72
C ILE A 126 -11.33 1.02 -14.14
N PRO A 127 -10.07 1.14 -14.57
CA PRO A 127 -9.68 0.75 -15.93
C PRO A 127 -10.06 -0.70 -16.24
N ASN A 128 -10.60 -0.91 -17.44
CA ASN A 128 -11.06 -2.22 -17.91
C ASN A 128 -12.03 -2.93 -16.94
N HIS A 129 -12.83 -2.17 -16.16
CA HIS A 129 -13.72 -2.71 -15.14
C HIS A 129 -13.06 -3.73 -14.20
N GLY A 130 -11.78 -3.53 -13.86
CA GLY A 130 -11.03 -4.41 -12.98
C GLY A 130 -10.69 -5.79 -13.56
N ARG A 131 -10.80 -5.96 -14.86
CA ARG A 131 -10.55 -7.24 -15.53
C ARG A 131 -9.09 -7.44 -15.92
N GLY A 132 -8.14 -6.70 -15.39
CA GLY A 132 -6.72 -6.82 -15.74
C GLY A 132 -6.33 -8.03 -16.62
N PRO A 133 -5.11 -8.16 -17.06
CA PRO A 133 -4.02 -7.19 -16.88
C PRO A 133 -4.18 -5.94 -17.76
N LEU A 134 -3.53 -4.87 -17.34
CA LEU A 134 -3.28 -3.67 -18.12
C LEU A 134 -1.79 -3.61 -18.50
N ASP A 135 -1.41 -2.63 -19.32
CA ASP A 135 -0.01 -2.47 -19.77
C ASP A 135 0.83 -1.63 -18.80
N SER A 136 0.19 -0.84 -17.93
CA SER A 136 0.86 0.04 -16.97
C SER A 136 -0.07 0.41 -15.81
N PRO A 137 0.48 0.91 -14.68
CA PRO A 137 -0.31 1.59 -13.68
C PRO A 137 -0.93 2.87 -14.27
N TRP A 138 -1.92 3.40 -13.57
CA TRP A 138 -2.55 4.67 -13.92
C TRP A 138 -2.15 5.78 -12.94
N SER A 139 -2.45 7.03 -13.31
CA SER A 139 -2.19 8.20 -12.48
C SER A 139 -2.71 8.01 -11.05
N VAL A 140 -1.92 8.42 -10.05
CA VAL A 140 -2.34 8.39 -8.65
C VAL A 140 -3.58 9.24 -8.36
N HIS A 141 -3.95 10.13 -9.28
CA HIS A 141 -5.12 11.01 -9.19
C HIS A 141 -6.39 10.40 -9.80
N THR A 142 -6.30 9.19 -10.37
CA THR A 142 -7.46 8.54 -11.01
C THR A 142 -8.45 8.07 -9.96
N GLY A 143 -9.74 8.30 -10.23
CA GLY A 143 -10.85 7.84 -9.41
C GLY A 143 -11.22 8.78 -8.28
N GLU A 144 -11.94 8.23 -7.32
CA GLU A 144 -12.45 8.94 -6.15
C GLU A 144 -11.75 8.47 -4.89
N PRO A 145 -11.56 9.35 -3.89
CA PRO A 145 -11.03 8.95 -2.61
C PRO A 145 -12.06 8.14 -1.81
N ASN A 146 -11.58 7.30 -0.90
CA ASN A 146 -12.46 6.74 0.13
C ASN A 146 -12.86 7.81 1.18
N ASP A 147 -13.70 7.46 2.16
CA ASP A 147 -14.20 8.41 3.16
C ASP A 147 -13.11 9.00 4.09
N PHE A 148 -11.91 8.45 4.08
CA PHE A 148 -10.72 9.04 4.71
C PHE A 148 -9.89 9.91 3.75
N GLY A 149 -10.36 10.16 2.53
CA GLY A 149 -9.67 10.98 1.55
C GLY A 149 -8.49 10.30 0.85
N ILE A 150 -8.39 8.98 0.90
CA ILE A 150 -7.27 8.21 0.35
C ILE A 150 -7.59 7.75 -1.06
N TYR A 151 -6.70 8.07 -2.01
CA TYR A 151 -6.79 7.67 -3.42
C TYR A 151 -5.96 6.41 -3.71
N GLY A 152 -6.42 5.63 -4.68
CA GLY A 152 -5.66 4.55 -5.29
C GLY A 152 -5.15 3.48 -4.31
N ILE A 153 -5.79 3.34 -3.15
CA ILE A 153 -5.36 2.42 -2.09
C ILE A 153 -5.71 0.95 -2.39
N SER A 154 -6.10 0.65 -3.61
CA SER A 154 -6.38 -0.71 -4.08
C SER A 154 -6.29 -0.72 -5.60
N THR A 155 -5.95 -1.84 -6.21
CA THR A 155 -5.96 -2.13 -7.64
C THR A 155 -4.82 -1.58 -8.49
N ASN A 156 -4.26 -0.42 -8.18
CA ASN A 156 -3.25 0.22 -9.03
C ASN A 156 -1.88 -0.44 -8.89
N ILE A 157 -1.37 -0.53 -7.67
CA ILE A 157 -0.08 -1.16 -7.36
C ILE A 157 -0.16 -1.97 -6.06
N HIS A 158 0.69 -2.98 -5.93
CA HIS A 158 1.02 -3.52 -4.62
C HIS A 158 1.78 -2.48 -3.80
N GLU A 159 1.33 -2.22 -2.58
CA GLU A 159 1.98 -1.28 -1.68
C GLU A 159 2.70 -2.04 -0.57
N TRP A 160 4.00 -1.80 -0.44
CA TRP A 160 4.81 -2.36 0.63
C TRP A 160 4.34 -1.89 1.99
N CYS A 161 4.29 -2.83 2.96
CA CYS A 161 4.07 -2.57 4.38
C CYS A 161 5.34 -2.83 5.19
N ALA A 162 5.39 -2.29 6.41
CA ALA A 162 6.53 -2.48 7.31
C ALA A 162 6.68 -3.91 7.79
N ASP A 163 5.58 -4.65 7.88
CA ASP A 163 5.48 -5.96 8.52
C ASP A 163 6.17 -7.07 7.73
N TRP A 164 6.71 -8.05 8.44
CA TRP A 164 6.93 -9.37 7.89
C TRP A 164 5.59 -10.07 7.66
N LEU A 165 5.47 -10.80 6.56
CA LEU A 165 4.28 -11.60 6.27
C LEU A 165 4.41 -13.00 6.87
N SER A 166 3.45 -13.38 7.70
CA SER A 166 3.19 -14.78 8.05
C SER A 166 1.76 -15.16 7.65
N PRO A 167 1.53 -16.34 7.07
CA PRO A 167 0.17 -16.76 6.67
C PRO A 167 -0.74 -17.10 7.84
N HIS A 168 -0.22 -17.19 9.08
CA HIS A 168 -0.95 -17.67 10.25
C HIS A 168 -0.94 -16.71 11.44
N ASP A 169 -0.39 -15.51 11.31
CA ASP A 169 -0.21 -14.55 12.41
C ASP A 169 -1.51 -13.92 12.91
N TYR A 170 -2.56 -13.85 12.08
CA TYR A 170 -3.85 -13.28 12.47
C TYR A 170 -4.49 -13.97 13.69
N ALA A 171 -4.28 -15.28 13.85
CA ALA A 171 -4.79 -16.01 15.02
C ALA A 171 -4.13 -15.59 16.36
N THR A 172 -2.92 -15.01 16.30
CA THR A 172 -2.13 -14.59 17.47
C THR A 172 -1.75 -13.11 17.40
N SER A 173 -2.38 -12.36 16.51
CA SER A 173 -2.10 -10.93 16.30
C SER A 173 -2.33 -10.13 17.59
N GLN A 174 -1.49 -9.12 17.80
CA GLN A 174 -1.70 -8.13 18.84
C GLN A 174 -2.98 -7.36 18.57
N LYS A 175 -3.72 -7.05 19.64
CA LYS A 175 -5.00 -6.31 19.53
C LYS A 175 -4.83 -4.81 19.39
N HIS A 176 -3.65 -4.27 19.70
CA HIS A 176 -3.35 -2.84 19.69
C HIS A 176 -2.09 -2.59 18.88
N ASN A 177 -2.20 -1.78 17.84
CA ASN A 177 -1.13 -1.41 16.91
C ASN A 177 -0.27 -2.61 16.47
N PRO A 178 -0.84 -3.67 15.87
CA PRO A 178 -0.06 -4.84 15.48
C PRO A 178 0.97 -4.46 14.41
N THR A 179 2.14 -5.05 14.50
CA THR A 179 3.28 -4.83 13.59
C THR A 179 3.72 -6.12 12.89
N GLY A 180 2.85 -7.13 12.92
CA GLY A 180 3.16 -8.45 12.36
C GLY A 180 4.21 -9.24 13.15
N PRO A 181 4.75 -10.32 12.58
CA PRO A 181 5.80 -11.14 13.19
C PRO A 181 7.12 -10.35 13.35
N LYS A 182 7.94 -10.75 14.33
CA LYS A 182 9.24 -10.13 14.58
C LYS A 182 10.25 -10.38 13.45
N ASP A 183 10.13 -11.51 12.78
CA ASP A 183 11.01 -11.92 11.68
C ASP A 183 10.21 -12.67 10.59
N GLY A 184 10.85 -12.86 9.44
CA GLY A 184 10.26 -13.53 8.30
C GLY A 184 11.18 -13.51 7.08
N THR A 185 10.72 -14.09 6.00
CA THR A 185 11.43 -14.11 4.71
C THR A 185 10.75 -13.24 3.64
N ARG A 186 9.53 -12.80 3.91
CA ARG A 186 8.72 -12.00 2.98
C ARG A 186 8.15 -10.78 3.70
N ARG A 187 8.23 -9.62 3.07
CA ARG A 187 7.54 -8.42 3.57
C ARG A 187 6.11 -8.39 3.06
N ALA A 188 5.18 -7.95 3.91
CA ALA A 188 3.78 -7.79 3.54
C ALA A 188 3.61 -6.70 2.48
N SER A 189 2.67 -6.91 1.57
CA SER A 189 2.19 -5.93 0.62
C SER A 189 0.69 -6.05 0.44
N ARG A 190 0.04 -4.96 0.09
CA ARG A 190 -1.41 -4.86 0.03
C ARG A 190 -1.88 -4.20 -1.27
N GLY A 191 -3.18 -4.31 -1.57
CA GLY A 191 -3.86 -3.55 -2.61
C GLY A 191 -3.99 -4.22 -3.97
N GLY A 192 -3.19 -5.25 -4.29
CA GLY A 192 -3.16 -5.81 -5.64
C GLY A 192 -2.58 -4.82 -6.66
N ALA A 193 -2.61 -5.12 -7.94
CA ALA A 193 -1.98 -4.26 -8.93
C ALA A 193 -2.68 -4.30 -10.29
N TRP A 194 -2.37 -3.32 -11.13
CA TRP A 194 -2.85 -3.10 -12.48
C TRP A 194 -2.78 -4.33 -13.42
N ARG A 195 -1.88 -5.24 -13.16
CA ARG A 195 -1.72 -6.48 -13.95
C ARG A 195 -2.58 -7.65 -13.46
N HIS A 196 -3.35 -7.45 -12.39
CA HIS A 196 -4.13 -8.50 -11.77
C HIS A 196 -5.64 -8.30 -11.93
N ALA A 197 -6.39 -9.40 -11.83
CA ALA A 197 -7.83 -9.30 -11.68
C ALA A 197 -8.21 -8.72 -10.32
N LEU A 198 -9.31 -7.98 -10.26
CA LEU A 198 -9.78 -7.25 -9.07
C LEU A 198 -9.94 -8.15 -7.83
N THR A 199 -10.24 -9.42 -8.01
CA THR A 199 -10.42 -10.38 -6.91
C THR A 199 -9.23 -10.52 -5.96
N ILE A 200 -8.02 -10.12 -6.38
CA ILE A 200 -6.83 -10.12 -5.52
C ILE A 200 -6.52 -8.74 -4.92
N SER A 201 -7.36 -7.74 -5.23
CA SER A 201 -7.22 -6.35 -4.74
C SER A 201 -8.24 -6.03 -3.64
N ARG A 202 -8.87 -7.05 -3.02
CA ARG A 202 -9.79 -6.85 -1.90
C ARG A 202 -9.07 -6.22 -0.72
N LEU A 203 -9.79 -5.45 0.10
CA LEU A 203 -9.26 -4.78 1.29
C LEU A 203 -8.54 -5.74 2.25
N SER A 204 -9.07 -6.95 2.42
CA SER A 204 -8.48 -8.01 3.26
C SER A 204 -7.36 -8.79 2.58
N ALA A 205 -7.22 -8.69 1.25
CA ALA A 205 -6.25 -9.50 0.51
C ALA A 205 -4.81 -9.19 0.92
N ARG A 206 -4.09 -10.23 1.32
CA ARG A 206 -2.70 -10.17 1.77
C ARG A 206 -1.78 -10.76 0.70
N SER A 207 -0.67 -10.10 0.47
CA SER A 207 0.39 -10.55 -0.42
C SER A 207 1.76 -10.28 0.24
N GLY A 208 2.80 -10.79 -0.35
CA GLY A 208 4.16 -10.49 0.08
C GLY A 208 5.18 -11.27 -0.72
N ILE A 209 6.34 -10.69 -0.88
CA ILE A 209 7.49 -11.27 -1.59
C ILE A 209 8.77 -11.01 -0.80
N ASP A 210 9.86 -11.57 -1.29
CA ASP A 210 11.20 -11.27 -0.79
C ASP A 210 11.45 -9.74 -0.82
N PRO A 211 11.95 -9.13 0.27
CA PRO A 211 12.15 -7.69 0.35
C PRO A 211 13.16 -7.12 -0.67
N SER A 212 13.98 -7.94 -1.29
CA SER A 212 14.95 -7.51 -2.32
C SER A 212 14.37 -7.44 -3.74
N PHE A 213 13.19 -8.03 -3.98
CA PHE A 213 12.61 -8.09 -5.31
C PHE A 213 12.05 -6.73 -5.75
N ARG A 214 12.23 -6.43 -7.05
CA ARG A 214 11.82 -5.17 -7.70
C ARG A 214 10.90 -5.48 -8.88
N TYR A 215 9.61 -5.71 -8.60
CA TYR A 215 8.61 -5.88 -9.66
C TYR A 215 7.98 -4.55 -10.03
N ASN A 216 7.70 -4.33 -11.32
CA ASN A 216 7.13 -3.08 -11.85
C ASN A 216 5.66 -2.85 -11.50
N ASP A 217 5.08 -3.68 -10.65
CA ASP A 217 3.76 -3.52 -10.04
C ASP A 217 3.82 -3.33 -8.51
N TYR A 218 5.03 -3.19 -7.94
CA TYR A 218 5.28 -2.90 -6.52
C TYR A 218 5.79 -1.49 -6.32
N GLY A 219 5.13 -0.75 -5.46
CA GLY A 219 5.49 0.58 -4.98
C GLY A 219 5.10 0.72 -3.50
N PHE A 220 4.85 1.93 -3.04
CA PHE A 220 4.55 2.17 -1.62
C PHE A 220 3.90 3.53 -1.38
N ARG A 221 3.24 3.67 -0.24
CA ARG A 221 2.88 4.95 0.37
C ARG A 221 3.54 5.09 1.73
N ILE A 222 3.56 6.29 2.26
CA ILE A 222 4.23 6.59 3.52
C ILE A 222 3.24 7.04 4.60
N VAL A 223 3.61 6.78 5.84
CA VAL A 223 3.00 7.31 7.06
C VAL A 223 3.96 8.33 7.65
N ARG A 224 3.44 9.46 8.17
CA ARG A 224 4.23 10.48 8.86
C ARG A 224 4.53 10.03 10.29
N GLY A 225 5.73 10.33 10.77
CA GLY A 225 6.19 10.02 12.12
C GLY A 225 7.10 8.80 12.18
N ASP A 226 7.60 8.56 13.36
CA ASP A 226 8.53 7.47 13.68
C ASP A 226 7.83 6.11 13.74
#